data_4b6aece3fdfc701cf13cf136219c5ecb
#
_entry.id   4b6aece3fdfc701cf13cf136219c5ecb
#
_cell.length_a   1.000
_cell.length_b   1.000
_cell.length_c   1.000
_cell.angle_alpha   90.00
_cell.angle_beta   90.00
_cell.angle_gamma   90.00
#
_symmetry.space_group_name_H-M   'P 1'
#
loop_
_entity.id
_entity.type
_entity.pdbx_description
1 polymer ?
#
loop_
_entity_poly.entity_id
_entity_poly.type
_entity_poly.pdbx_seq_one_letter_code
_entity_poly.pdbx_strand_id
1 'polypeptide(L)'
;MRTLSLFLAVSVLSMTGAAHAEYKAWVLAKFDDTPEGLTVDKDGNYYTALFHTGKIMKVTPDGQQELIATIPPDGNAHQGDTVGVELDNKGNLYVAYKQDSPMYEANNLGDPFHAACRDVKVTASGVYKIELATKKVTALATRADGWPFCFPDDVDIDDQGNVYMTDLTYAGIWKISPDGKKVDLWSADPLLNWSPQPYSGFPLGVNDLEIAPDGKSIYAVTDGDPMVVKVPINADGSAGKATVVARGFTPFDGITFDDKGNIYVSEILRSELWVLSPDGSKRALVANKKMAPLDDNTSLAWYKGTICTANLGFTHQKPEQADKTIVCIRGYDMP
;
A
#
# COMPACT_ATOMS: atom_id res chain seq x y z
N MET A 1 -50.59 -11.47 -65.37
CA MET A 1 -49.74 -10.54 -64.63
C MET A 1 -49.81 -10.93 -63.17
N ARG A 2 -48.76 -11.55 -62.62
CA ARG A 2 -48.67 -11.90 -61.22
C ARG A 2 -47.63 -10.96 -60.61
N THR A 3 -48.05 -10.11 -59.70
CA THR A 3 -47.21 -9.19 -58.95
C THR A 3 -46.55 -9.91 -57.78
N LEU A 4 -45.22 -9.94 -57.85
CA LEU A 4 -44.39 -10.51 -56.78
C LEU A 4 -44.09 -9.40 -55.76
N SER A 5 -44.61 -9.53 -54.54
CA SER A 5 -44.27 -8.60 -53.38
C SER A 5 -43.05 -9.11 -52.68
N LEU A 6 -42.00 -8.32 -52.73
CA LEU A 6 -40.74 -8.58 -52.03
C LEU A 6 -40.86 -8.02 -50.58
N PHE A 7 -40.89 -8.88 -49.59
CA PHE A 7 -40.77 -8.45 -48.16
C PHE A 7 -39.28 -8.31 -47.82
N LEU A 8 -38.86 -7.07 -47.55
CA LEU A 8 -37.55 -6.78 -46.99
C LEU A 8 -37.65 -6.96 -45.46
N ALA A 9 -37.00 -8.00 -44.93
CA ALA A 9 -36.84 -8.16 -43.48
C ALA A 9 -35.67 -7.27 -43.01
N VAL A 10 -35.95 -6.22 -42.28
CA VAL A 10 -34.95 -5.41 -41.57
C VAL A 10 -34.63 -6.11 -40.24
N SER A 11 -33.50 -6.76 -40.19
CA SER A 11 -32.94 -7.27 -38.92
C SER A 11 -32.38 -6.10 -38.09
N VAL A 12 -33.08 -5.73 -37.05
CA VAL A 12 -32.56 -4.80 -36.00
C VAL A 12 -31.53 -5.59 -35.18
N LEU A 13 -30.25 -5.33 -35.41
CA LEU A 13 -29.19 -5.77 -34.51
C LEU A 13 -29.31 -4.95 -33.24
N SER A 14 -29.85 -5.55 -32.16
CA SER A 14 -29.79 -4.99 -30.84
C SER A 14 -28.33 -5.10 -30.34
N MET A 15 -27.56 -4.02 -30.45
CA MET A 15 -26.33 -3.88 -29.70
C MET A 15 -26.68 -3.79 -28.23
N THR A 16 -26.57 -4.89 -27.50
CA THR A 16 -26.51 -4.89 -26.05
C THR A 16 -25.15 -4.32 -25.69
N GLY A 17 -25.02 -3.00 -25.61
CA GLY A 17 -23.89 -2.38 -24.97
C GLY A 17 -23.88 -2.85 -23.51
N ALA A 18 -22.79 -3.45 -23.07
CA ALA A 18 -22.56 -3.66 -21.63
C ALA A 18 -22.73 -2.28 -20.98
N ALA A 19 -23.70 -2.17 -20.08
CA ALA A 19 -23.84 -0.95 -19.29
C ALA A 19 -22.55 -0.83 -18.44
N HIS A 20 -21.68 0.11 -18.81
CA HIS A 20 -20.57 0.48 -17.92
C HIS A 20 -21.18 0.93 -16.59
N ALA A 21 -20.66 0.42 -15.47
CA ALA A 21 -21.07 0.89 -14.17
C ALA A 21 -20.79 2.40 -14.11
N GLU A 22 -21.76 3.17 -13.59
CA GLU A 22 -21.61 4.61 -13.45
C GLU A 22 -20.42 4.93 -12.52
N TYR A 23 -19.52 5.80 -12.98
CA TYR A 23 -18.39 6.27 -12.16
C TYR A 23 -18.92 6.94 -10.88
N LYS A 24 -18.39 6.52 -9.75
CA LYS A 24 -18.72 7.07 -8.45
C LYS A 24 -17.48 7.11 -7.56
N ALA A 25 -17.23 8.29 -6.98
CA ALA A 25 -16.23 8.48 -5.92
C ALA A 25 -16.92 9.05 -4.67
N TRP A 26 -16.52 8.59 -3.48
CA TRP A 26 -17.10 9.09 -2.22
C TRP A 26 -16.10 8.96 -1.08
N VAL A 27 -16.24 9.83 -0.08
CA VAL A 27 -15.55 9.68 1.21
C VAL A 27 -16.27 8.59 2.01
N LEU A 28 -15.55 7.53 2.35
CA LEU A 28 -16.07 6.44 3.20
C LEU A 28 -15.99 6.81 4.68
N ALA A 29 -14.88 7.39 5.10
CA ALA A 29 -14.64 7.81 6.49
C ALA A 29 -13.76 9.05 6.56
N LYS A 30 -13.90 9.82 7.64
CA LYS A 30 -13.05 10.95 7.99
C LYS A 30 -12.55 10.78 9.43
N PHE A 31 -11.28 11.11 9.67
CA PHE A 31 -10.61 10.91 10.97
C PHE A 31 -10.11 12.22 11.56
N ASP A 32 -9.68 12.18 12.82
CA ASP A 32 -9.01 13.28 13.51
C ASP A 32 -7.49 13.33 13.23
N ASP A 33 -6.92 12.21 12.74
CA ASP A 33 -5.54 12.08 12.29
C ASP A 33 -5.49 11.49 10.88
N THR A 34 -4.35 11.58 10.19
CA THR A 34 -4.21 11.14 8.80
C THR A 34 -4.12 9.61 8.71
N PRO A 35 -4.99 8.94 7.94
CA PRO A 35 -4.84 7.52 7.64
C PRO A 35 -3.70 7.34 6.62
N GLU A 36 -2.97 6.24 6.76
CA GLU A 36 -1.88 5.89 5.86
C GLU A 36 -2.07 4.49 5.29
N GLY A 37 -1.82 3.41 6.06
CA GLY A 37 -2.06 2.03 5.65
C GLY A 37 -3.54 1.69 5.49
N LEU A 38 -3.88 0.84 4.51
CA LEU A 38 -5.26 0.44 4.25
C LEU A 38 -5.34 -0.99 3.72
N THR A 39 -6.10 -1.83 4.41
CA THR A 39 -6.47 -3.18 3.94
C THR A 39 -7.96 -3.44 4.11
N VAL A 40 -8.50 -4.53 3.54
CA VAL A 40 -9.94 -4.86 3.58
C VAL A 40 -10.16 -6.34 3.84
N ASP A 41 -11.11 -6.66 4.74
CA ASP A 41 -11.49 -8.04 5.01
C ASP A 41 -12.51 -8.60 3.99
N LYS A 42 -12.74 -9.91 4.05
CA LYS A 42 -13.70 -10.62 3.17
C LYS A 42 -15.16 -10.12 3.29
N ASP A 43 -15.48 -9.42 4.35
CA ASP A 43 -16.83 -8.87 4.62
C ASP A 43 -16.93 -7.40 4.16
N GLY A 44 -15.82 -6.81 3.67
CA GLY A 44 -15.73 -5.44 3.17
C GLY A 44 -15.47 -4.40 4.25
N ASN A 45 -15.06 -4.82 5.44
CA ASN A 45 -14.59 -3.86 6.43
C ASN A 45 -13.15 -3.48 6.13
N TYR A 46 -12.86 -2.20 6.15
CA TYR A 46 -11.52 -1.65 5.96
C TYR A 46 -10.82 -1.49 7.30
N TYR A 47 -9.51 -1.68 7.30
CA TYR A 47 -8.65 -1.41 8.45
C TYR A 47 -7.58 -0.41 8.02
N THR A 48 -7.34 0.59 8.85
CA THR A 48 -6.37 1.65 8.55
C THR A 48 -5.57 2.03 9.78
N ALA A 49 -4.30 2.37 9.56
CA ALA A 49 -3.44 2.97 10.57
C ALA A 49 -3.55 4.51 10.51
N LEU A 50 -3.69 5.15 11.66
CA LEU A 50 -3.62 6.60 11.77
C LEU A 50 -2.18 7.02 12.07
N PHE A 51 -1.56 7.69 11.12
CA PHE A 51 -0.12 7.87 11.00
C PHE A 51 0.57 8.33 12.29
N HIS A 52 0.12 9.44 12.90
CA HIS A 52 0.83 10.06 14.03
C HIS A 52 0.37 9.57 15.41
N THR A 53 -0.76 8.86 15.51
CA THR A 53 -1.37 8.53 16.80
C THR A 53 -1.25 7.08 17.22
N GLY A 54 -0.71 6.23 16.33
CA GLY A 54 -0.60 4.79 16.57
C GLY A 54 -1.94 4.05 16.60
N LYS A 55 -3.05 4.74 16.31
CA LYS A 55 -4.38 4.16 16.33
C LYS A 55 -4.65 3.31 15.10
N ILE A 56 -5.22 2.14 15.31
CA ILE A 56 -5.69 1.26 14.26
C ILE A 56 -7.21 1.25 14.28
N MET A 57 -7.81 1.67 13.17
CA MET A 57 -9.24 1.81 13.03
C MET A 57 -9.82 0.73 12.11
N LYS A 58 -11.01 0.25 12.44
CA LYS A 58 -11.87 -0.51 11.54
C LYS A 58 -12.97 0.42 11.01
N VAL A 59 -13.27 0.32 9.72
CA VAL A 59 -14.34 1.08 9.06
C VAL A 59 -15.23 0.10 8.31
N THR A 60 -16.52 0.07 8.64
CA THR A 60 -17.48 -0.78 7.94
C THR A 60 -17.85 -0.22 6.56
N PRO A 61 -18.46 -1.02 5.66
CA PRO A 61 -18.88 -0.53 4.33
C PRO A 61 -19.83 0.68 4.34
N ASP A 62 -20.53 0.91 5.44
CA ASP A 62 -21.42 2.06 5.67
C ASP A 62 -20.75 3.21 6.43
N GLY A 63 -19.41 3.12 6.66
CA GLY A 63 -18.61 4.19 7.25
C GLY A 63 -18.60 4.24 8.78
N GLN A 64 -19.14 3.23 9.48
CA GLN A 64 -19.04 3.16 10.95
C GLN A 64 -17.60 2.88 11.35
N GLN A 65 -17.09 3.59 12.35
CA GLN A 65 -15.69 3.51 12.79
C GLN A 65 -15.57 2.86 14.17
N GLU A 66 -14.58 2.00 14.34
CA GLU A 66 -14.24 1.35 15.60
C GLU A 66 -12.72 1.42 15.83
N LEU A 67 -12.29 1.85 17.02
CA LEU A 67 -10.91 1.72 17.45
C LEU A 67 -10.60 0.26 17.80
N ILE A 68 -9.70 -0.35 17.05
CA ILE A 68 -9.28 -1.74 17.28
C ILE A 68 -8.17 -1.80 18.31
N ALA A 69 -7.12 -1.02 18.13
CA ALA A 69 -5.96 -0.99 19.03
C ALA A 69 -5.20 0.34 18.89
N THR A 70 -4.25 0.54 19.79
CA THR A 70 -3.22 1.58 19.65
C THR A 70 -1.86 0.92 19.83
N ILE A 71 -0.95 1.11 18.89
CA ILE A 71 0.46 0.72 19.06
C ILE A 71 1.04 1.64 20.12
N PRO A 72 1.55 1.12 21.24
CA PRO A 72 2.07 1.98 22.31
C PRO A 72 3.37 2.66 21.85
N PRO A 73 3.61 3.90 22.27
CA PRO A 73 4.91 4.53 22.09
C PRO A 73 5.97 3.73 22.84
N ASP A 74 7.19 3.70 22.30
CA ASP A 74 8.32 3.18 23.06
C ASP A 74 8.59 4.12 24.25
N GLY A 75 8.76 3.58 25.44
CA GLY A 75 8.86 4.17 26.79
C GLY A 75 9.44 5.58 27.02
N ASN A 76 9.82 6.29 25.97
CA ASN A 76 10.45 7.62 25.99
C ASN A 76 9.66 8.75 25.34
N ALA A 77 8.35 8.66 25.29
CA ALA A 77 7.46 9.82 25.13
C ALA A 77 7.10 10.29 23.71
N HIS A 78 7.64 9.77 22.63
CA HIS A 78 7.16 10.12 21.30
C HIS A 78 6.43 8.93 20.66
N GLN A 79 5.19 9.18 20.22
CA GLN A 79 4.48 8.27 19.36
C GLN A 79 5.23 8.22 18.04
N GLY A 80 5.57 7.04 17.55
CA GLY A 80 6.08 6.86 16.18
C GLY A 80 4.93 6.78 15.18
N ASP A 81 5.28 6.68 13.91
CA ASP A 81 4.34 6.63 12.82
C ASP A 81 3.86 5.18 12.61
N THR A 82 2.54 4.97 12.52
CA THR A 82 1.94 3.72 12.04
C THR A 82 1.67 3.85 10.54
N VAL A 83 2.21 2.91 9.78
CA VAL A 83 2.25 2.98 8.32
C VAL A 83 1.39 1.86 7.72
N GLY A 84 1.95 0.98 6.93
CA GLY A 84 1.23 -0.09 6.26
C GLY A 84 0.54 -1.08 7.21
N VAL A 85 -0.56 -1.64 6.77
CA VAL A 85 -1.36 -2.63 7.53
C VAL A 85 -1.84 -3.75 6.61
N GLU A 86 -1.76 -5.01 7.08
CA GLU A 86 -2.30 -6.13 6.33
C GLU A 86 -2.94 -7.20 7.23
N LEU A 87 -4.00 -7.83 6.72
CA LEU A 87 -4.75 -8.89 7.38
C LEU A 87 -4.20 -10.26 7.00
N ASP A 88 -4.11 -11.17 7.96
CA ASP A 88 -3.99 -12.58 7.62
C ASP A 88 -5.37 -13.26 7.53
N ASN A 89 -5.41 -14.45 6.91
CA ASN A 89 -6.64 -15.25 6.84
C ASN A 89 -7.02 -15.92 8.19
N LYS A 90 -6.35 -15.56 9.31
CA LYS A 90 -6.48 -16.19 10.62
C LYS A 90 -7.02 -15.24 11.69
N GLY A 91 -7.41 -14.00 11.31
CA GLY A 91 -7.99 -13.01 12.22
C GLY A 91 -6.94 -12.16 12.95
N ASN A 92 -5.79 -11.96 12.34
CA ASN A 92 -4.80 -11.04 12.83
C ASN A 92 -4.57 -9.91 11.83
N LEU A 93 -4.21 -8.74 12.34
CA LEU A 93 -3.73 -7.60 11.58
C LEU A 93 -2.27 -7.38 11.91
N TYR A 94 -1.46 -7.13 10.90
CA TYR A 94 -0.06 -6.76 11.03
C TYR A 94 0.10 -5.29 10.67
N VAL A 95 1.01 -4.62 11.35
CA VAL A 95 1.20 -3.17 11.25
C VAL A 95 2.68 -2.87 11.17
N ALA A 96 3.10 -2.16 10.14
CA ALA A 96 4.40 -1.53 10.09
C ALA A 96 4.42 -0.31 11.03
N TYR A 97 5.44 -0.19 11.83
CA TYR A 97 5.61 0.90 12.78
C TYR A 97 7.02 1.45 12.72
N LYS A 98 7.14 2.73 12.50
CA LYS A 98 8.40 3.46 12.53
C LYS A 98 8.47 4.27 13.81
N GLN A 99 9.38 3.92 14.69
CA GLN A 99 9.71 4.77 15.84
C GLN A 99 10.34 6.07 15.34
N ASP A 100 9.97 7.17 15.96
CA ASP A 100 10.56 8.46 15.63
C ASP A 100 12.09 8.41 15.75
N SER A 101 12.76 8.68 14.67
CA SER A 101 14.20 8.60 14.53
C SER A 101 14.73 9.95 14.09
N PRO A 102 15.86 10.42 14.59
CA PRO A 102 16.49 11.66 14.14
C PRO A 102 16.88 11.70 12.65
N MET A 103 16.45 10.70 11.89
CA MET A 103 16.69 10.63 10.44
C MET A 103 16.19 11.83 9.66
N TYR A 104 15.03 12.35 10.00
CA TYR A 104 14.49 13.55 9.35
C TYR A 104 15.22 14.83 9.77
N GLU A 105 15.96 14.82 10.87
CA GLU A 105 16.86 15.91 11.23
C GLU A 105 18.19 15.86 10.48
N ALA A 106 18.44 14.77 9.75
CA ALA A 106 19.71 14.56 9.10
C ALA A 106 19.80 15.33 7.77
N ASN A 107 20.19 16.57 7.84
CA ASN A 107 20.97 17.22 6.79
C ASN A 107 22.29 16.46 6.48
N ASN A 108 22.44 15.24 6.92
CA ASN A 108 23.56 14.36 6.69
C ASN A 108 23.30 13.50 5.46
N LEU A 109 23.15 14.13 4.30
CA LEU A 109 23.04 13.49 2.99
C LEU A 109 24.28 12.65 2.60
N GLY A 110 25.24 12.44 3.51
CA GLY A 110 26.44 11.66 3.23
C GLY A 110 26.31 10.15 3.45
N ASP A 111 25.49 9.70 4.38
CA ASP A 111 25.12 8.28 4.61
C ASP A 111 23.78 8.18 5.33
N PRO A 112 22.67 8.54 4.68
CA PRO A 112 21.35 8.58 5.30
C PRO A 112 20.85 7.20 5.72
N PHE A 113 21.31 6.13 5.05
CA PHE A 113 20.80 4.78 5.21
C PHE A 113 21.26 4.10 6.50
N HIS A 114 22.49 4.36 6.89
CA HIS A 114 23.09 3.57 7.95
C HIS A 114 23.09 4.27 9.31
N ALA A 115 22.97 5.59 9.34
CA ALA A 115 23.03 6.33 10.60
C ALA A 115 21.80 6.08 11.48
N ALA A 116 20.59 6.13 10.90
CA ALA A 116 19.37 5.89 11.65
C ALA A 116 19.15 4.41 11.97
N CYS A 117 19.46 3.52 11.02
CA CYS A 117 19.42 2.08 11.23
C CYS A 117 20.48 1.59 12.22
N ARG A 118 21.44 2.44 12.59
CA ARG A 118 22.49 2.13 13.58
C ARG A 118 22.24 2.77 14.95
N ASP A 119 21.17 3.57 15.09
CA ASP A 119 20.84 4.09 16.42
C ASP A 119 20.20 2.99 17.26
N VAL A 120 21.03 2.37 18.11
CA VAL A 120 20.61 1.31 19.04
C VAL A 120 19.53 1.76 20.03
N LYS A 121 19.25 3.07 20.13
CA LYS A 121 18.16 3.62 20.93
C LYS A 121 16.80 3.44 20.28
N VAL A 122 16.76 3.22 18.95
CA VAL A 122 15.53 2.82 18.26
C VAL A 122 15.23 1.38 18.64
N THR A 123 14.14 1.12 19.33
CA THR A 123 13.78 -0.20 19.87
C THR A 123 12.43 -0.69 19.43
N ALA A 124 11.59 0.18 18.89
CA ALA A 124 10.20 -0.10 18.55
C ALA A 124 9.90 -0.15 17.04
N SER A 125 10.79 0.36 16.16
CA SER A 125 10.59 0.23 14.70
C SER A 125 10.50 -1.24 14.29
N GLY A 126 9.44 -1.62 13.55
CA GLY A 126 9.28 -2.99 13.10
C GLY A 126 7.83 -3.35 12.82
N VAL A 127 7.51 -4.63 12.97
CA VAL A 127 6.17 -5.16 12.73
C VAL A 127 5.49 -5.52 14.05
N TYR A 128 4.26 -5.07 14.18
CA TYR A 128 3.36 -5.43 15.28
C TYR A 128 2.22 -6.28 14.77
N LYS A 129 1.83 -7.27 15.58
CA LYS A 129 0.69 -8.14 15.34
C LYS A 129 -0.43 -7.80 16.31
N ILE A 130 -1.65 -7.67 15.80
CA ILE A 130 -2.87 -7.44 16.56
C ILE A 130 -3.81 -8.62 16.35
N GLU A 131 -4.14 -9.33 17.41
CA GLU A 131 -5.18 -10.36 17.41
C GLU A 131 -6.55 -9.66 17.44
N LEU A 132 -7.30 -9.67 16.34
CA LEU A 132 -8.55 -8.91 16.22
C LEU A 132 -9.61 -9.31 17.26
N ALA A 133 -9.67 -10.60 17.63
CA ALA A 133 -10.65 -11.10 18.60
C ALA A 133 -10.40 -10.60 20.03
N THR A 134 -9.14 -10.41 20.41
CA THR A 134 -8.73 -10.01 21.78
C THR A 134 -8.25 -8.57 21.84
N LYS A 135 -8.01 -7.95 20.68
CA LYS A 135 -7.38 -6.64 20.52
C LYS A 135 -5.97 -6.57 21.13
N LYS A 136 -5.32 -7.71 21.32
CA LYS A 136 -3.99 -7.80 21.89
C LYS A 136 -2.94 -7.39 20.86
N VAL A 137 -2.13 -6.42 21.23
CA VAL A 137 -0.96 -5.97 20.45
C VAL A 137 0.29 -6.69 20.93
N THR A 138 1.11 -7.18 20.00
CA THR A 138 2.38 -7.83 20.28
C THR A 138 3.40 -7.40 19.23
N ALA A 139 4.59 -6.97 19.65
CA ALA A 139 5.71 -6.76 18.74
C ALA A 139 6.13 -8.13 18.16
N LEU A 140 6.05 -8.28 16.84
CA LEU A 140 6.48 -9.50 16.16
C LEU A 140 7.99 -9.50 15.95
N ALA A 141 8.53 -8.44 15.36
CA ALA A 141 9.96 -8.24 15.17
C ALA A 141 10.27 -6.74 15.12
N THR A 142 11.28 -6.31 15.89
CA THR A 142 11.74 -4.92 15.92
C THR A 142 13.23 -4.79 15.60
N ARG A 143 13.90 -5.90 15.25
CA ARG A 143 15.33 -5.95 14.96
C ARG A 143 15.67 -7.07 13.97
N ALA A 144 16.72 -6.84 13.19
CA ALA A 144 17.41 -7.84 12.41
C ALA A 144 18.88 -7.87 12.82
N ASP A 145 19.42 -9.04 13.22
CA ASP A 145 20.81 -9.20 13.67
C ASP A 145 21.26 -8.20 14.74
N GLY A 146 20.34 -7.82 15.64
CA GLY A 146 20.58 -6.87 16.71
C GLY A 146 20.45 -5.40 16.32
N TRP A 147 20.24 -5.08 15.05
CA TRP A 147 20.04 -3.72 14.55
C TRP A 147 18.55 -3.39 14.36
N PRO A 148 18.14 -2.15 14.64
CA PRO A 148 16.76 -1.72 14.38
C PRO A 148 16.49 -1.65 12.87
N PHE A 149 15.21 -1.77 12.50
CA PHE A 149 14.76 -1.39 11.17
C PHE A 149 14.82 0.13 11.00
N CYS A 150 15.02 0.59 9.77
CA CYS A 150 15.20 2.01 9.47
C CYS A 150 13.88 2.74 9.36
N PHE A 151 13.07 2.31 8.39
CA PHE A 151 11.74 2.82 8.15
C PHE A 151 10.85 1.69 7.64
N PRO A 152 10.34 0.82 8.55
CA PRO A 152 9.25 -0.08 8.21
C PRO A 152 8.10 0.70 7.60
N ASP A 153 7.72 0.37 6.36
CA ASP A 153 6.74 1.13 5.62
C ASP A 153 5.49 0.31 5.39
N ASP A 154 5.59 -0.79 4.65
CA ASP A 154 4.45 -1.64 4.39
C ASP A 154 4.71 -3.11 4.69
N VAL A 155 3.63 -3.89 4.83
CA VAL A 155 3.68 -5.33 5.17
C VAL A 155 2.64 -6.11 4.38
N ASP A 156 3.04 -7.33 3.94
CA ASP A 156 2.11 -8.33 3.42
C ASP A 156 2.46 -9.73 3.93
N ILE A 157 1.51 -10.67 3.93
CA ILE A 157 1.61 -11.97 4.59
C ILE A 157 1.35 -13.11 3.60
N ASP A 158 2.30 -14.04 3.47
CA ASP A 158 2.11 -15.26 2.68
C ASP A 158 1.20 -16.29 3.37
N ASP A 159 0.76 -17.31 2.62
CA ASP A 159 -0.10 -18.37 3.13
C ASP A 159 0.55 -19.17 4.29
N GLN A 160 1.87 -19.18 4.39
CA GLN A 160 2.62 -19.79 5.48
C GLN A 160 2.64 -18.92 6.74
N GLY A 161 2.24 -17.66 6.61
CA GLY A 161 2.24 -16.66 7.67
C GLY A 161 3.59 -15.95 7.84
N ASN A 162 4.49 -16.05 6.85
CA ASN A 162 5.65 -15.18 6.84
C ASN A 162 5.21 -13.76 6.47
N VAL A 163 5.75 -12.78 7.16
CA VAL A 163 5.53 -11.38 6.88
C VAL A 163 6.65 -10.85 6.02
N TYR A 164 6.30 -10.22 4.92
CA TYR A 164 7.22 -9.42 4.11
C TYR A 164 7.02 -7.97 4.48
N MET A 165 8.10 -7.24 4.68
CA MET A 165 8.08 -5.84 5.13
C MET A 165 9.03 -5.04 4.26
N THR A 166 8.55 -3.96 3.68
CA THR A 166 9.42 -2.96 3.07
C THR A 166 10.10 -2.12 4.15
N ASP A 167 11.35 -1.78 3.91
CA ASP A 167 12.03 -0.75 4.68
C ASP A 167 12.44 0.36 3.71
N LEU A 168 11.67 1.43 3.70
CA LEU A 168 11.73 2.51 2.73
C LEU A 168 13.12 3.16 2.65
N THR A 169 13.76 3.31 3.79
CA THR A 169 15.08 3.94 3.86
C THR A 169 16.22 2.93 3.68
N TYR A 170 16.09 1.73 4.23
CA TYR A 170 17.05 0.65 3.96
C TYR A 170 17.01 0.24 2.49
N ALA A 171 15.88 0.50 1.82
CA ALA A 171 15.63 0.16 0.42
C ALA A 171 15.69 -1.36 0.14
N GLY A 172 15.04 -2.12 0.97
CA GLY A 172 14.98 -3.58 0.88
C GLY A 172 13.68 -4.16 1.42
N ILE A 173 13.46 -5.43 1.10
CA ILE A 173 12.32 -6.20 1.62
C ILE A 173 12.85 -7.22 2.62
N TRP A 174 12.34 -7.18 3.83
CA TRP A 174 12.61 -8.12 4.89
C TRP A 174 11.58 -9.23 4.91
N LYS A 175 11.99 -10.45 5.28
CA LYS A 175 11.11 -11.59 5.55
C LYS A 175 11.21 -12.00 7.00
N ILE A 176 10.06 -12.01 7.67
CA ILE A 176 9.93 -12.31 9.10
C ILE A 176 9.13 -13.62 9.25
N SER A 177 9.65 -14.58 10.00
CA SER A 177 8.91 -15.83 10.28
C SER A 177 7.64 -15.57 11.11
N PRO A 178 6.64 -16.47 11.07
CA PRO A 178 5.37 -16.29 11.79
C PRO A 178 5.51 -16.11 13.30
N ASP A 179 6.60 -16.58 13.89
CA ASP A 179 6.93 -16.43 15.32
C ASP A 179 7.88 -15.26 15.61
N GLY A 180 8.26 -14.49 14.59
CA GLY A 180 9.14 -13.33 14.68
C GLY A 180 10.61 -13.63 14.97
N LYS A 181 11.01 -14.91 15.09
CA LYS A 181 12.36 -15.27 15.53
C LYS A 181 13.41 -15.27 14.42
N LYS A 182 12.99 -15.52 13.19
CA LYS A 182 13.83 -15.46 12.03
C LYS A 182 13.50 -14.23 11.21
N VAL A 183 14.46 -13.37 10.99
CA VAL A 183 14.35 -12.14 10.20
C VAL A 183 15.51 -12.15 9.21
N ASP A 184 15.15 -12.20 7.93
CA ASP A 184 16.13 -12.22 6.84
C ASP A 184 15.92 -11.00 5.95
N LEU A 185 16.99 -10.40 5.45
CA LEU A 185 16.91 -9.49 4.30
C LEU A 185 16.58 -10.35 3.08
N TRP A 186 15.32 -10.35 2.67
CA TRP A 186 14.82 -11.21 1.60
C TRP A 186 15.23 -10.74 0.21
N SER A 187 15.16 -9.42 -0.03
CA SER A 187 15.60 -8.81 -1.28
C SER A 187 16.20 -7.43 -1.04
N ALA A 188 17.39 -7.21 -1.61
CA ALA A 188 18.05 -5.92 -1.74
C ALA A 188 18.45 -5.69 -3.21
N ASP A 189 17.56 -6.08 -4.15
CA ASP A 189 17.82 -5.89 -5.57
C ASP A 189 17.99 -4.39 -5.88
N PRO A 190 18.96 -4.02 -6.76
CA PRO A 190 19.19 -2.61 -7.12
C PRO A 190 17.95 -1.86 -7.64
N LEU A 191 16.93 -2.56 -8.17
CA LEU A 191 15.67 -1.92 -8.59
C LEU A 191 14.80 -1.47 -7.41
N LEU A 192 15.04 -1.97 -6.21
CA LEU A 192 14.34 -1.55 -4.98
C LEU A 192 15.03 -0.37 -4.31
N ASN A 193 16.24 -0.03 -4.77
CA ASN A 193 17.10 0.94 -4.12
C ASN A 193 16.71 2.37 -4.48
N TRP A 194 17.18 3.30 -3.66
CA TRP A 194 17.02 4.72 -3.92
C TRP A 194 17.84 5.16 -5.15
N SER A 195 17.40 6.25 -5.78
CA SER A 195 18.14 6.87 -6.88
C SER A 195 19.16 7.88 -6.35
N PRO A 196 20.36 7.98 -6.93
CA PRO A 196 21.31 9.08 -6.65
C PRO A 196 20.74 10.47 -6.96
N GLN A 197 19.68 10.52 -7.76
CA GLN A 197 18.92 11.75 -8.07
C GLN A 197 17.43 11.44 -7.86
N PRO A 198 17.00 11.32 -6.59
CA PRO A 198 15.62 10.92 -6.29
C PRO A 198 14.63 11.98 -6.77
N TYR A 199 13.52 11.52 -7.35
CA TYR A 199 12.46 12.38 -7.85
C TYR A 199 11.87 13.27 -6.74
N SER A 200 11.69 12.69 -5.55
CA SER A 200 11.15 13.40 -4.37
C SER A 200 12.16 14.33 -3.69
N GLY A 201 13.44 14.27 -4.06
CA GLY A 201 14.53 14.95 -3.35
C GLY A 201 14.98 14.23 -2.08
N PHE A 202 14.34 13.14 -1.69
CA PHE A 202 14.70 12.29 -0.55
C PHE A 202 15.27 10.95 -1.02
N PRO A 203 16.24 10.36 -0.30
CA PRO A 203 16.82 9.07 -0.64
C PRO A 203 15.90 7.94 -0.18
N LEU A 204 14.74 7.79 -0.81
CA LEU A 204 13.76 6.76 -0.54
C LEU A 204 13.84 5.66 -1.61
N GLY A 205 13.63 4.42 -1.21
CA GLY A 205 13.68 3.25 -2.07
C GLY A 205 12.30 2.63 -2.28
N VAL A 206 12.21 1.32 -1.99
CA VAL A 206 10.95 0.58 -2.05
C VAL A 206 9.99 1.09 -0.98
N ASN A 207 8.78 1.45 -1.40
CA ASN A 207 7.70 1.95 -0.55
C ASN A 207 6.74 0.79 -0.24
N ASP A 208 5.65 0.65 -0.93
CA ASP A 208 4.62 -0.35 -0.69
C ASP A 208 4.91 -1.67 -1.42
N LEU A 209 4.33 -2.77 -0.96
CA LEU A 209 4.44 -4.10 -1.57
C LEU A 209 3.12 -4.87 -1.51
N GLU A 210 2.93 -5.79 -2.46
CA GLU A 210 1.78 -6.69 -2.48
C GLU A 210 2.18 -8.06 -3.05
N ILE A 211 1.83 -9.14 -2.40
CA ILE A 211 2.00 -10.50 -2.92
C ILE A 211 0.97 -10.73 -4.02
N ALA A 212 1.43 -11.10 -5.21
CA ALA A 212 0.53 -11.38 -6.32
C ALA A 212 -0.50 -12.47 -5.95
N PRO A 213 -1.73 -12.42 -6.50
CA PRO A 213 -2.79 -13.37 -6.17
C PRO A 213 -2.43 -14.85 -6.37
N ASP A 214 -1.42 -15.15 -7.17
CA ASP A 214 -0.91 -16.51 -7.39
C ASP A 214 0.16 -16.95 -6.39
N GLY A 215 0.55 -16.07 -5.45
CA GLY A 215 1.54 -16.32 -4.40
C GLY A 215 2.97 -16.52 -4.90
N LYS A 216 3.29 -16.19 -6.17
CA LYS A 216 4.58 -16.51 -6.79
C LYS A 216 5.51 -15.31 -6.97
N SER A 217 5.05 -14.13 -6.64
CA SER A 217 5.84 -12.92 -6.79
C SER A 217 5.37 -11.87 -5.79
N ILE A 218 6.27 -11.02 -5.39
CA ILE A 218 5.94 -9.74 -4.74
C ILE A 218 6.06 -8.65 -5.80
N TYR A 219 5.06 -7.80 -5.87
CA TYR A 219 5.13 -6.55 -6.60
C TYR A 219 5.37 -5.44 -5.59
N ALA A 220 6.18 -4.48 -5.98
CA ALA A 220 6.52 -3.35 -5.13
C ALA A 220 6.56 -2.06 -5.94
N VAL A 221 6.33 -0.96 -5.30
CA VAL A 221 6.48 0.37 -5.86
C VAL A 221 7.67 1.08 -5.24
N THR A 222 8.28 2.00 -5.98
CA THR A 222 9.49 2.71 -5.53
C THR A 222 9.34 4.22 -5.70
N ASP A 223 9.96 4.96 -4.78
CA ASP A 223 9.93 6.42 -4.74
C ASP A 223 11.11 7.07 -5.46
N GLY A 224 12.31 6.54 -5.28
CA GLY A 224 13.53 7.19 -5.74
C GLY A 224 13.64 7.27 -7.26
N ASP A 225 13.39 6.16 -7.95
CA ASP A 225 13.16 6.06 -9.40
C ASP A 225 11.79 5.40 -9.56
N PRO A 226 10.72 6.19 -9.77
CA PRO A 226 9.36 5.67 -9.68
C PRO A 226 9.05 4.57 -10.69
N MET A 227 8.81 3.36 -10.19
CA MET A 227 8.49 2.18 -10.99
C MET A 227 7.67 1.17 -10.21
N VAL A 228 6.96 0.32 -10.94
CA VAL A 228 6.41 -0.94 -10.43
C VAL A 228 7.42 -2.04 -10.73
N VAL A 229 7.85 -2.74 -9.68
CA VAL A 229 8.87 -3.79 -9.73
C VAL A 229 8.23 -5.11 -9.34
N LYS A 230 8.59 -6.19 -10.04
CA LYS A 230 8.20 -7.57 -9.70
C LYS A 230 9.42 -8.35 -9.24
N VAL A 231 9.33 -8.96 -8.06
CA VAL A 231 10.35 -9.85 -7.48
C VAL A 231 9.76 -11.27 -7.38
N PRO A 232 10.24 -12.25 -8.15
CA PRO A 232 9.76 -13.63 -8.07
C PRO A 232 10.07 -14.25 -6.69
N ILE A 233 9.15 -15.08 -6.20
CA ILE A 233 9.38 -15.98 -5.07
C ILE A 233 9.78 -17.34 -5.63
N ASN A 234 11.02 -17.75 -5.41
CA ASN A 234 11.54 -19.04 -5.86
C ASN A 234 10.89 -20.19 -5.08
N ALA A 235 11.00 -21.41 -5.59
CA ALA A 235 10.42 -22.61 -4.96
C ALA A 235 10.96 -22.89 -3.53
N ASP A 236 12.15 -22.41 -3.22
CA ASP A 236 12.77 -22.46 -1.88
C ASP A 236 12.39 -21.29 -0.98
N GLY A 237 11.55 -20.37 -1.48
CA GLY A 237 11.10 -19.17 -0.79
C GLY A 237 12.08 -18.00 -0.81
N SER A 238 13.22 -18.13 -1.52
CA SER A 238 14.16 -17.03 -1.73
C SER A 238 13.67 -16.03 -2.79
N ALA A 239 14.23 -14.81 -2.78
CA ALA A 239 13.93 -13.83 -3.81
C ALA A 239 14.59 -14.19 -5.14
N GLY A 240 13.84 -14.07 -6.22
CA GLY A 240 14.37 -14.06 -7.57
C GLY A 240 14.91 -12.68 -7.96
N LYS A 241 15.45 -12.56 -9.16
CA LYS A 241 15.89 -11.26 -9.69
C LYS A 241 14.69 -10.37 -9.99
N ALA A 242 14.75 -9.15 -9.51
CA ALA A 242 13.71 -8.15 -9.75
C ALA A 242 13.66 -7.73 -11.23
N THR A 243 12.46 -7.39 -11.70
CA THR A 243 12.20 -6.88 -13.05
C THR A 243 11.22 -5.72 -13.01
N VAL A 244 11.41 -4.76 -13.92
CA VAL A 244 10.49 -3.63 -14.05
C VAL A 244 9.23 -4.04 -14.80
N VAL A 245 8.08 -3.73 -14.22
CA VAL A 245 6.74 -3.94 -14.83
C VAL A 245 6.28 -2.66 -15.52
N ALA A 246 6.42 -1.51 -14.87
CA ALA A 246 5.99 -0.22 -15.44
C ALA A 246 6.88 0.92 -14.96
N ARG A 247 6.97 1.97 -15.78
CA ARG A 247 7.68 3.23 -15.55
C ARG A 247 6.89 4.42 -16.07
N GLY A 248 7.39 5.62 -15.81
CA GLY A 248 6.84 6.86 -16.32
C GLY A 248 5.73 7.43 -15.46
N PHE A 249 5.91 7.33 -14.17
CA PHE A 249 5.08 7.86 -13.11
C PHE A 249 5.86 8.87 -12.25
N THR A 250 5.17 9.50 -11.30
CA THR A 250 5.77 10.21 -10.17
C THR A 250 5.92 9.25 -8.98
N PRO A 251 6.52 9.63 -7.85
CA PRO A 251 6.63 8.76 -6.71
C PRO A 251 5.33 8.09 -6.36
N PHE A 252 5.43 6.78 -6.20
CA PHE A 252 4.33 5.94 -5.77
C PHE A 252 4.28 5.86 -4.24
N ASP A 253 3.12 5.42 -3.76
CA ASP A 253 2.96 5.03 -2.38
C ASP A 253 2.32 3.63 -2.34
N GLY A 254 1.03 3.47 -2.59
CA GLY A 254 0.31 2.22 -2.51
C GLY A 254 0.31 1.36 -3.77
N ILE A 255 0.20 0.04 -3.58
CA ILE A 255 -0.04 -0.95 -4.62
C ILE A 255 -1.05 -1.99 -4.14
N THR A 256 -1.93 -2.48 -5.01
CA THR A 256 -2.79 -3.64 -4.75
C THR A 256 -3.26 -4.30 -6.04
N PHE A 257 -3.93 -5.45 -5.95
CA PHE A 257 -4.48 -6.18 -7.09
C PHE A 257 -6.00 -6.30 -7.02
N ASP A 258 -6.63 -6.42 -8.19
CA ASP A 258 -7.97 -7.00 -8.28
C ASP A 258 -7.90 -8.53 -8.46
N ASP A 259 -9.07 -9.17 -8.46
CA ASP A 259 -9.22 -10.63 -8.62
C ASP A 259 -8.84 -11.14 -10.03
N LYS A 260 -8.55 -10.23 -10.97
CA LYS A 260 -8.07 -10.54 -12.33
C LYS A 260 -6.58 -10.33 -12.49
N GLY A 261 -5.91 -9.86 -11.42
CA GLY A 261 -4.48 -9.55 -11.42
C GLY A 261 -4.13 -8.20 -12.06
N ASN A 262 -5.10 -7.30 -12.27
CA ASN A 262 -4.77 -5.94 -12.64
C ASN A 262 -4.15 -5.24 -11.42
N ILE A 263 -3.16 -4.38 -11.68
CA ILE A 263 -2.33 -3.74 -10.67
C ILE A 263 -2.84 -2.31 -10.49
N TYR A 264 -3.21 -1.96 -9.26
CA TYR A 264 -3.58 -0.60 -8.90
C TYR A 264 -2.41 0.06 -8.18
N VAL A 265 -2.14 1.33 -8.50
CA VAL A 265 -1.07 2.10 -7.88
C VAL A 265 -1.52 3.53 -7.60
N SER A 266 -1.06 4.09 -6.50
CA SER A 266 -1.26 5.50 -6.14
C SER A 266 0.00 6.32 -6.44
N GLU A 267 -0.16 7.45 -7.13
CA GLU A 267 0.88 8.48 -7.28
C GLU A 267 0.66 9.57 -6.23
N ILE A 268 1.38 9.49 -5.14
CA ILE A 268 1.16 10.34 -3.97
C ILE A 268 1.28 11.83 -4.29
N LEU A 269 2.35 12.28 -4.95
CA LEU A 269 2.61 13.70 -5.22
C LEU A 269 1.63 14.36 -6.20
N ARG A 270 0.91 13.56 -7.01
CA ARG A 270 -0.11 14.04 -7.94
C ARG A 270 -1.52 13.81 -7.46
N SER A 271 -1.66 13.00 -6.40
CA SER A 271 -2.96 12.49 -5.96
C SER A 271 -3.72 11.87 -7.14
N GLU A 272 -3.06 10.92 -7.80
CA GLU A 272 -3.61 10.16 -8.91
C GLU A 272 -3.66 8.67 -8.55
N LEU A 273 -4.64 7.98 -9.06
CA LEU A 273 -4.82 6.54 -8.93
C LEU A 273 -4.90 5.93 -10.32
N TRP A 274 -4.07 4.94 -10.56
CA TRP A 274 -3.97 4.24 -11.84
C TRP A 274 -4.27 2.76 -11.72
N VAL A 275 -4.75 2.15 -12.81
CA VAL A 275 -4.82 0.71 -12.98
C VAL A 275 -4.00 0.29 -14.20
N LEU A 276 -3.22 -0.77 -14.04
CA LEU A 276 -2.39 -1.36 -15.08
C LEU A 276 -2.88 -2.77 -15.39
N SER A 277 -2.70 -3.21 -16.65
CA SER A 277 -2.85 -4.62 -16.98
C SER A 277 -1.82 -5.47 -16.22
N PRO A 278 -2.06 -6.81 -16.05
CA PRO A 278 -1.16 -7.67 -15.29
C PRO A 278 0.29 -7.70 -15.77
N ASP A 279 0.52 -7.41 -17.05
CA ASP A 279 1.86 -7.31 -17.66
C ASP A 279 2.43 -5.89 -17.67
N GLY A 280 1.69 -4.91 -17.13
CA GLY A 280 2.06 -3.49 -17.10
C GLY A 280 2.06 -2.78 -18.46
N SER A 281 1.69 -3.46 -19.55
CA SER A 281 1.76 -2.91 -20.91
C SER A 281 0.71 -1.85 -21.21
N LYS A 282 -0.41 -1.88 -20.47
CA LYS A 282 -1.51 -0.91 -20.58
C LYS A 282 -1.81 -0.29 -19.23
N ARG A 283 -2.30 0.94 -19.26
CA ARG A 283 -2.74 1.65 -18.05
C ARG A 283 -3.94 2.55 -18.32
N ALA A 284 -4.77 2.74 -17.31
CA ALA A 284 -5.87 3.70 -17.32
C ALA A 284 -5.88 4.51 -16.01
N LEU A 285 -6.25 5.79 -16.11
CA LEU A 285 -6.44 6.64 -14.94
C LEU A 285 -7.77 6.25 -14.27
N VAL A 286 -7.71 5.86 -13.02
CA VAL A 286 -8.88 5.56 -12.19
C VAL A 286 -9.48 6.86 -11.64
N ALA A 287 -8.63 7.71 -11.07
CA ALA A 287 -9.03 9.00 -10.50
C ALA A 287 -7.86 9.98 -10.37
N ASN A 288 -8.21 11.26 -10.22
CA ASN A 288 -7.33 12.34 -9.79
C ASN A 288 -8.12 13.36 -8.96
N LYS A 289 -7.45 14.42 -8.47
CA LYS A 289 -8.08 15.49 -7.65
C LYS A 289 -9.32 16.16 -8.28
N LYS A 290 -9.55 16.05 -9.59
CA LYS A 290 -10.73 16.59 -10.27
C LYS A 290 -11.90 15.61 -10.31
N MET A 291 -11.62 14.31 -10.19
CA MET A 291 -12.59 13.23 -10.30
C MET A 291 -13.02 12.70 -8.93
N ALA A 292 -12.14 12.76 -7.94
CA ALA A 292 -12.35 12.26 -6.60
C ALA A 292 -11.63 13.16 -5.58
N PRO A 293 -12.06 13.20 -4.30
CA PRO A 293 -11.41 13.97 -3.25
C PRO A 293 -10.11 13.29 -2.77
N LEU A 294 -9.14 13.14 -3.68
CA LEU A 294 -7.82 12.61 -3.39
C LEU A 294 -6.91 13.69 -2.83
N ASP A 295 -6.10 13.35 -1.82
CA ASP A 295 -5.21 14.28 -1.13
C ASP A 295 -3.95 13.55 -0.64
N ASP A 296 -2.92 13.48 -1.53
CA ASP A 296 -1.70 12.71 -1.32
C ASP A 296 -2.03 11.27 -0.88
N ASN A 297 -2.75 10.58 -1.78
CA ASN A 297 -3.28 9.25 -1.52
C ASN A 297 -2.16 8.20 -1.44
N THR A 298 -2.26 7.34 -0.42
CA THR A 298 -1.30 6.32 -0.01
C THR A 298 -1.82 4.92 -0.31
N SER A 299 -1.79 4.01 0.66
CA SER A 299 -2.16 2.61 0.52
C SER A 299 -3.54 2.40 -0.10
N LEU A 300 -3.70 1.26 -0.73
CA LEU A 300 -4.85 0.89 -1.53
C LEU A 300 -5.49 -0.40 -1.03
N ALA A 301 -6.82 -0.50 -1.12
CA ALA A 301 -7.53 -1.75 -0.88
C ALA A 301 -8.63 -1.95 -1.92
N TRP A 302 -8.62 -3.10 -2.60
CA TRP A 302 -9.63 -3.46 -3.59
C TRP A 302 -10.66 -4.44 -3.03
N TYR A 303 -11.93 -4.16 -3.21
CA TYR A 303 -13.00 -5.03 -2.79
C TYR A 303 -14.18 -5.01 -3.78
N LYS A 304 -14.41 -6.14 -4.46
CA LYS A 304 -15.58 -6.37 -5.34
C LYS A 304 -15.86 -5.22 -6.32
N GLY A 305 -14.86 -4.78 -7.05
CA GLY A 305 -14.98 -3.73 -8.07
C GLY A 305 -14.94 -2.30 -7.52
N THR A 306 -14.62 -2.14 -6.25
CA THR A 306 -14.39 -0.86 -5.60
C THR A 306 -12.94 -0.80 -5.16
N ILE A 307 -12.24 0.28 -5.51
CA ILE A 307 -10.90 0.59 -4.99
C ILE A 307 -11.02 1.71 -3.97
N CYS A 308 -10.42 1.54 -2.81
CA CYS A 308 -10.32 2.58 -1.79
C CYS A 308 -8.86 2.93 -1.52
N THR A 309 -8.63 4.18 -1.10
CA THR A 309 -7.31 4.69 -0.75
C THR A 309 -7.39 5.56 0.49
N ALA A 310 -6.33 5.57 1.28
CA ALA A 310 -6.15 6.52 2.36
C ALA A 310 -5.58 7.85 1.83
N ASN A 311 -5.93 8.97 2.45
CA ASN A 311 -5.43 10.30 2.14
C ASN A 311 -4.54 10.78 3.28
N LEU A 312 -3.23 10.80 3.05
CA LEU A 312 -2.24 11.26 4.04
C LEU A 312 -2.16 12.78 4.10
N GLY A 313 -2.23 13.46 2.94
CA GLY A 313 -2.21 14.92 2.87
C GLY A 313 -0.90 15.54 3.35
N PHE A 314 0.24 14.86 3.18
CA PHE A 314 1.53 15.27 3.74
C PHE A 314 2.13 16.49 3.06
N THR A 315 1.73 16.81 1.83
CA THR A 315 2.23 18.01 1.11
C THR A 315 1.67 19.32 1.62
N HIS A 316 0.64 19.28 2.49
CA HIS A 316 0.10 20.47 3.11
C HIS A 316 1.09 21.08 4.10
N GLN A 317 1.23 22.42 4.07
CA GLN A 317 2.10 23.14 5.01
C GLN A 317 1.63 23.02 6.47
N LYS A 318 0.37 22.68 6.66
CA LYS A 318 -0.27 22.55 7.98
C LYS A 318 -1.12 21.28 8.02
N PRO A 319 -0.91 20.41 9.00
CA PRO A 319 -1.63 19.13 9.11
C PRO A 319 -3.16 19.25 9.16
N GLU A 320 -3.69 20.37 9.66
CA GLU A 320 -5.14 20.62 9.67
C GLU A 320 -5.77 20.85 8.29
N GLN A 321 -4.94 21.03 7.25
CA GLN A 321 -5.39 21.21 5.87
C GLN A 321 -5.58 19.89 5.14
N ALA A 322 -5.01 18.79 5.65
CA ALA A 322 -5.15 17.46 5.09
C ALA A 322 -6.60 16.95 5.22
N ASP A 323 -7.09 16.25 4.20
CA ASP A 323 -8.46 15.73 4.19
C ASP A 323 -8.71 14.61 5.20
N LYS A 324 -7.69 13.85 5.58
CA LYS A 324 -7.73 12.78 6.61
C LYS A 324 -8.87 11.79 6.39
N THR A 325 -8.96 11.27 5.18
CA THR A 325 -10.11 10.46 4.75
C THR A 325 -9.69 9.16 4.09
N ILE A 326 -10.61 8.18 4.10
CA ILE A 326 -10.62 7.08 3.15
C ILE A 326 -11.58 7.45 2.03
N VAL A 327 -11.11 7.38 0.78
CA VAL A 327 -11.90 7.64 -0.43
C VAL A 327 -12.05 6.35 -1.21
N CYS A 328 -13.28 6.04 -1.63
CA CYS A 328 -13.59 4.86 -2.44
C CYS A 328 -14.11 5.25 -3.82
N ILE A 329 -13.78 4.44 -4.83
CA ILE A 329 -14.06 4.72 -6.24
C ILE A 329 -14.50 3.43 -6.93
N ARG A 330 -15.50 3.53 -7.82
CA ARG A 330 -15.95 2.42 -8.68
C ARG A 330 -16.44 2.94 -10.04
N GLY A 331 -16.63 2.03 -11.00
CA GLY A 331 -17.17 2.38 -12.32
C GLY A 331 -16.16 3.13 -13.20
N TYR A 332 -14.87 2.89 -13.00
CA TYR A 332 -13.78 3.43 -13.81
C TYR A 332 -13.45 2.49 -14.99
N ASP A 333 -12.76 3.03 -15.99
CA ASP A 333 -12.34 2.27 -17.16
C ASP A 333 -11.15 1.35 -16.83
N MET A 334 -11.19 0.15 -17.38
CA MET A 334 -10.09 -0.82 -17.30
C MET A 334 -9.17 -0.70 -18.53
N PRO A 335 -7.85 -0.99 -18.39
CA PRO A 335 -6.89 -0.86 -19.49
C PRO A 335 -7.05 -1.88 -20.61
#